data_c2c755fb946ad970d07dbafbfb16fa68
#
_entry.id   c2c755fb946ad970d07dbafbfb16fa68
#
_cell.length_a   1.000
_cell.length_b   1.000
_cell.length_c   1.000
_cell.angle_alpha   90.00
_cell.angle_beta   90.00
_cell.angle_gamma   90.00
#
_symmetry.space_group_name_H-M   'P 1'
#
loop_
_entity.id
_entity.type
_entity.pdbx_description
1 polymer ?
#
loop_
_entity_poly.entity_id
_entity_poly.type
_entity_poly.pdbx_seq_one_letter_code
_entity_poly.pdbx_strand_id
1 'polypeptide(L)'
;RICRAAFREATRRRGKVTLVDKSNILPSMAFFRRIFDEISEEFNEIESERIYIDAAALYLVKQPGRFDVIVTENLFGDILSDLAAGLVGGMGMAPSADIGEKHAVFQPSHGSAPDIAGQGMANPVAAILSTVMMLDWLGAETQRGATLIQEAVQTVLADSGNRTHDLGGSLSTTEMGDAIIAAIKSSSSGQ
;
A
#
# COMPACT_ATOMS: atom_id res chain seq x y z
N ARG A 1 -19.43 -5.63 -0.69
CA ARG A 1 -18.83 -4.31 -1.01
C ARG A 1 -17.33 -4.39 -1.16
N ILE A 2 -16.59 -4.99 -0.23
CA ILE A 2 -15.11 -5.07 -0.29
C ILE A 2 -14.62 -5.83 -1.53
N CYS A 3 -15.28 -6.93 -1.92
CA CYS A 3 -14.91 -7.67 -3.13
C CYS A 3 -15.02 -6.80 -4.37
N ARG A 4 -16.14 -6.07 -4.56
CA ARG A 4 -16.28 -5.13 -5.69
C ARG A 4 -15.23 -4.02 -5.68
N ALA A 5 -14.84 -3.52 -4.49
CA ALA A 5 -13.77 -2.54 -4.38
C ALA A 5 -12.43 -3.12 -4.87
N ALA A 6 -12.11 -4.36 -4.46
CA ALA A 6 -10.89 -5.04 -4.90
C ALA A 6 -10.86 -5.28 -6.43
N PHE A 7 -11.96 -5.71 -7.03
CA PHE A 7 -12.03 -5.89 -8.48
C PHE A 7 -11.91 -4.56 -9.24
N ARG A 8 -12.56 -3.48 -8.77
CA ARG A 8 -12.40 -2.13 -9.35
C ARG A 8 -10.97 -1.62 -9.24
N GLU A 9 -10.30 -1.89 -8.13
CA GLU A 9 -8.89 -1.53 -7.98
C GLU A 9 -8.02 -2.31 -8.98
N ALA A 10 -8.27 -3.60 -9.17
CA ALA A 10 -7.54 -4.42 -10.12
C ALA A 10 -7.67 -3.95 -11.59
N THR A 11 -8.80 -3.30 -11.96
CA THR A 11 -8.96 -2.74 -13.33
C THR A 11 -7.95 -1.63 -13.65
N ARG A 12 -7.42 -0.97 -12.63
CA ARG A 12 -6.41 0.11 -12.76
C ARG A 12 -4.99 -0.40 -12.62
N ARG A 13 -4.83 -1.70 -12.37
CA ARG A 13 -3.56 -2.35 -12.07
C ARG A 13 -3.28 -3.48 -13.06
N ARG A 14 -2.75 -4.60 -12.59
CA ARG A 14 -2.37 -5.75 -13.45
C ARG A 14 -3.51 -6.70 -13.76
N GLY A 15 -4.71 -6.44 -13.26
CA GLY A 15 -5.91 -7.21 -13.57
C GLY A 15 -6.03 -8.53 -12.83
N LYS A 16 -5.52 -8.62 -11.60
CA LYS A 16 -5.62 -9.84 -10.77
C LYS A 16 -6.10 -9.55 -9.36
N VAL A 17 -7.09 -10.33 -8.87
CA VAL A 17 -7.54 -10.31 -7.48
C VAL A 17 -7.33 -11.67 -6.84
N THR A 18 -6.63 -11.69 -5.71
CA THR A 18 -6.44 -12.89 -4.89
C THR A 18 -7.27 -12.78 -3.63
N LEU A 19 -8.27 -13.66 -3.48
CA LEU A 19 -8.96 -13.85 -2.20
C LEU A 19 -8.07 -14.65 -1.26
N VAL A 20 -7.82 -14.11 -0.07
CA VAL A 20 -7.13 -14.84 1.00
C VAL A 20 -8.12 -15.16 2.11
N ASP A 21 -8.28 -16.44 2.43
CA ASP A 21 -9.23 -16.93 3.42
C ASP A 21 -8.73 -18.19 4.15
N LYS A 22 -9.58 -18.78 4.99
CA LYS A 22 -9.41 -20.09 5.62
C LYS A 22 -10.73 -20.88 5.56
N SER A 23 -11.33 -20.93 4.39
CA SER A 23 -12.65 -21.49 4.14
C SER A 23 -12.77 -23.00 4.42
N ASN A 24 -11.65 -23.72 4.43
CA ASN A 24 -11.61 -25.15 4.80
C ASN A 24 -11.83 -25.42 6.30
N ILE A 25 -11.73 -24.38 7.15
CA ILE A 25 -11.90 -24.52 8.61
C ILE A 25 -12.99 -23.58 9.12
N LEU A 26 -13.09 -22.37 8.59
CA LEU A 26 -13.98 -21.33 9.10
C LEU A 26 -15.22 -21.18 8.19
N PRO A 27 -16.44 -21.53 8.69
CA PRO A 27 -17.67 -21.38 7.90
C PRO A 27 -17.93 -19.94 7.41
N SER A 28 -17.56 -18.93 8.21
CA SER A 28 -17.65 -17.53 7.83
C SER A 28 -16.77 -17.20 6.59
N MET A 29 -15.61 -17.83 6.51
CA MET A 29 -14.71 -17.67 5.36
C MET A 29 -15.24 -18.43 4.13
N ALA A 30 -15.88 -19.57 4.31
CA ALA A 30 -16.57 -20.27 3.23
C ALA A 30 -17.72 -19.42 2.66
N PHE A 31 -18.45 -18.69 3.54
CA PHE A 31 -19.46 -17.72 3.11
C PHE A 31 -18.83 -16.55 2.34
N PHE A 32 -17.71 -15.98 2.85
CA PHE A 32 -17.00 -14.89 2.18
C PHE A 32 -16.48 -15.32 0.79
N ARG A 33 -15.92 -16.54 0.67
CA ARG A 33 -15.47 -17.11 -0.61
C ARG A 33 -16.62 -17.20 -1.62
N ARG A 34 -17.79 -17.69 -1.20
CA ARG A 34 -18.96 -17.75 -2.09
C ARG A 34 -19.37 -16.39 -2.62
N ILE A 35 -19.39 -15.36 -1.74
CA ILE A 35 -19.68 -13.99 -2.17
C ILE A 35 -18.60 -13.46 -3.13
N PHE A 36 -17.34 -13.80 -2.89
CA PHE A 36 -16.25 -13.45 -3.80
C PHE A 36 -16.44 -14.10 -5.17
N ASP A 37 -16.82 -15.38 -5.21
CA ASP A 37 -17.06 -16.12 -6.44
C ASP A 37 -18.21 -15.49 -7.23
N GLU A 38 -19.34 -15.20 -6.59
CA GLU A 38 -20.47 -14.50 -7.20
C GLU A 38 -20.08 -13.14 -7.79
N ILE A 39 -19.28 -12.35 -7.07
CA ILE A 39 -18.83 -11.04 -7.53
C ILE A 39 -17.80 -11.17 -8.66
N SER A 40 -16.95 -12.19 -8.65
CA SER A 40 -15.95 -12.39 -9.70
C SER A 40 -16.57 -12.57 -11.09
N GLU A 41 -17.79 -13.10 -11.17
CA GLU A 41 -18.54 -13.25 -12.42
C GLU A 41 -18.95 -11.91 -13.04
N GLU A 42 -19.00 -10.82 -12.26
CA GLU A 42 -19.26 -9.47 -12.75
C GLU A 42 -18.03 -8.84 -13.45
N PHE A 43 -16.82 -9.45 -13.29
CA PHE A 43 -15.53 -8.90 -13.74
C PHE A 43 -14.72 -9.93 -14.54
N ASN A 44 -15.29 -10.42 -15.63
CA ASN A 44 -14.76 -11.54 -16.42
C ASN A 44 -13.35 -11.31 -17.00
N GLU A 45 -12.89 -10.07 -17.12
CA GLU A 45 -11.56 -9.70 -17.61
C GLU A 45 -10.49 -9.68 -16.50
N ILE A 46 -10.89 -9.84 -15.23
CA ILE A 46 -9.96 -9.83 -14.10
C ILE A 46 -9.70 -11.26 -13.66
N GLU A 47 -8.42 -11.64 -13.61
CA GLU A 47 -8.02 -12.94 -13.06
C GLU A 47 -8.39 -13.02 -11.57
N SER A 48 -9.10 -14.06 -11.18
CA SER A 48 -9.49 -14.29 -9.78
C SER A 48 -8.87 -15.57 -9.22
N GLU A 49 -8.16 -15.46 -8.09
CA GLU A 49 -7.47 -16.55 -7.41
C GLU A 49 -7.97 -16.69 -5.96
N ARG A 50 -7.91 -17.88 -5.40
CA ARG A 50 -8.30 -18.20 -4.01
C ARG A 50 -7.14 -18.94 -3.36
N ILE A 51 -6.62 -18.38 -2.26
CA ILE A 51 -5.49 -18.96 -1.52
C ILE A 51 -5.82 -18.99 -0.03
N TYR A 52 -5.42 -20.01 0.69
CA TYR A 52 -5.48 -20.03 2.13
C TYR A 52 -4.43 -19.13 2.74
N ILE A 53 -4.74 -18.53 3.89
CA ILE A 53 -3.90 -17.54 4.59
C ILE A 53 -2.46 -18.04 4.84
N ASP A 54 -2.29 -19.30 5.22
CA ASP A 54 -0.98 -19.91 5.46
C ASP A 54 -0.13 -19.98 4.18
N ALA A 55 -0.73 -20.36 3.06
CA ALA A 55 -0.06 -20.35 1.77
C ALA A 55 0.19 -18.92 1.26
N ALA A 56 -0.77 -18.00 1.47
CA ALA A 56 -0.61 -16.59 1.09
C ALA A 56 0.57 -15.94 1.81
N ALA A 57 0.73 -16.16 3.12
CA ALA A 57 1.86 -15.66 3.89
C ALA A 57 3.21 -16.18 3.35
N LEU A 58 3.29 -17.47 3.02
CA LEU A 58 4.48 -18.07 2.43
C LEU A 58 4.81 -17.46 1.06
N TYR A 59 3.79 -17.33 0.18
CA TYR A 59 3.99 -16.78 -1.16
C TYR A 59 4.29 -15.28 -1.13
N LEU A 60 3.75 -14.53 -0.18
CA LEU A 60 4.05 -13.11 -0.04
C LEU A 60 5.55 -12.89 0.21
N VAL A 61 6.19 -13.77 1.01
CA VAL A 61 7.64 -13.73 1.25
C VAL A 61 8.44 -14.24 0.06
N LYS A 62 8.03 -15.37 -0.56
CA LYS A 62 8.81 -16.02 -1.61
C LYS A 62 8.61 -15.43 -3.00
N GLN A 63 7.42 -14.93 -3.29
CA GLN A 63 6.97 -14.52 -4.61
C GLN A 63 6.02 -13.31 -4.50
N PRO A 64 6.45 -12.18 -3.89
CA PRO A 64 5.55 -11.03 -3.67
C PRO A 64 4.94 -10.50 -4.97
N GLY A 65 5.67 -10.55 -6.06
CA GLY A 65 5.21 -10.15 -7.39
C GLY A 65 4.05 -10.97 -7.97
N ARG A 66 3.70 -12.10 -7.36
CA ARG A 66 2.52 -12.91 -7.71
C ARG A 66 1.20 -12.19 -7.43
N PHE A 67 1.19 -11.36 -6.39
CA PHE A 67 0.00 -10.64 -5.94
C PHE A 67 -0.11 -9.28 -6.61
N ASP A 68 -1.33 -8.91 -7.00
CA ASP A 68 -1.68 -7.58 -7.48
C ASP A 68 -2.61 -6.89 -6.49
N VAL A 69 -3.84 -7.37 -6.37
CA VAL A 69 -4.78 -6.95 -5.33
C VAL A 69 -5.13 -8.15 -4.47
N ILE A 70 -4.98 -8.02 -3.16
CA ILE A 70 -5.42 -9.02 -2.18
C ILE A 70 -6.69 -8.52 -1.52
N VAL A 71 -7.71 -9.38 -1.45
CA VAL A 71 -8.91 -9.14 -0.65
C VAL A 71 -9.04 -10.21 0.42
N THR A 72 -9.28 -9.79 1.65
CA THR A 72 -9.40 -10.67 2.80
C THR A 72 -10.24 -10.01 3.90
N GLU A 73 -10.52 -10.73 4.99
CA GLU A 73 -11.14 -10.15 6.16
C GLU A 73 -10.11 -9.41 7.03
N ASN A 74 -10.59 -8.66 8.02
CA ASN A 74 -9.78 -7.71 8.79
C ASN A 74 -8.57 -8.36 9.46
N LEU A 75 -8.73 -9.44 10.24
CA LEU A 75 -7.63 -10.05 10.99
C LEU A 75 -6.49 -10.55 10.08
N PHE A 76 -6.85 -11.21 8.97
CA PHE A 76 -5.84 -11.67 8.03
C PHE A 76 -5.23 -10.51 7.24
N GLY A 77 -6.04 -9.48 6.97
CA GLY A 77 -5.59 -8.24 6.34
C GLY A 77 -4.51 -7.55 7.16
N ASP A 78 -4.73 -7.37 8.45
CA ASP A 78 -3.77 -6.74 9.38
C ASP A 78 -2.45 -7.52 9.42
N ILE A 79 -2.51 -8.86 9.51
CA ILE A 79 -1.31 -9.70 9.51
C ILE A 79 -0.54 -9.61 8.18
N LEU A 80 -1.25 -9.69 7.05
CA LEU A 80 -0.60 -9.68 5.74
C LEU A 80 -0.09 -8.30 5.34
N SER A 81 -0.76 -7.22 5.74
CA SER A 81 -0.30 -5.87 5.45
C SER A 81 1.00 -5.53 6.21
N ASP A 82 1.12 -5.94 7.46
CA ASP A 82 2.34 -5.76 8.24
C ASP A 82 3.49 -6.60 7.68
N LEU A 83 3.21 -7.85 7.28
CA LEU A 83 4.19 -8.69 6.59
C LEU A 83 4.65 -8.05 5.28
N ALA A 84 3.71 -7.52 4.48
CA ALA A 84 4.03 -6.82 3.23
C ALA A 84 4.82 -5.53 3.47
N ALA A 85 4.48 -4.75 4.51
CA ALA A 85 5.25 -3.58 4.91
C ALA A 85 6.71 -3.94 5.22
N GLY A 86 6.94 -5.05 5.94
CA GLY A 86 8.29 -5.57 6.18
C GLY A 86 9.07 -5.87 4.89
N LEU A 87 8.40 -6.36 3.85
CA LEU A 87 9.04 -6.69 2.57
C LEU A 87 9.43 -5.46 1.74
N VAL A 88 8.74 -4.34 1.91
CA VAL A 88 9.02 -3.09 1.17
C VAL A 88 9.94 -2.12 1.90
N GLY A 89 10.48 -2.53 3.04
CA GLY A 89 11.44 -1.70 3.80
C GLY A 89 10.95 -1.29 5.18
N GLY A 90 9.77 -1.73 5.61
CA GLY A 90 9.22 -1.47 6.94
C GLY A 90 8.01 -0.56 6.95
N MET A 91 7.48 -0.35 8.16
CA MET A 91 6.25 0.42 8.37
C MET A 91 6.37 1.89 7.96
N GLY A 92 7.59 2.46 8.02
CA GLY A 92 7.87 3.83 7.55
C GLY A 92 7.73 4.03 6.04
N MET A 93 7.55 2.93 5.27
CA MET A 93 7.35 2.93 3.83
C MET A 93 5.91 2.65 3.40
N ALA A 94 5.07 2.15 4.30
CA ALA A 94 3.74 1.63 3.97
C ALA A 94 2.64 2.69 4.16
N PRO A 95 2.08 3.24 3.07
CA PRO A 95 0.91 4.10 3.15
C PRO A 95 -0.35 3.27 3.43
N SER A 96 -1.38 3.93 3.95
CA SER A 96 -2.69 3.32 4.19
C SER A 96 -3.82 4.31 3.92
N ALA A 97 -5.01 3.76 3.63
CA ALA A 97 -6.23 4.54 3.46
C ALA A 97 -7.47 3.72 3.81
N ASP A 98 -8.38 4.34 4.54
CA ASP A 98 -9.74 3.86 4.76
C ASP A 98 -10.67 4.57 3.77
N ILE A 99 -11.09 3.88 2.71
CA ILE A 99 -11.83 4.49 1.60
C ILE A 99 -13.31 4.06 1.65
N GLY A 100 -14.16 5.04 1.87
CA GLY A 100 -15.60 4.93 1.76
C GLY A 100 -16.14 5.48 0.44
N GLU A 101 -17.47 5.50 0.30
CA GLU A 101 -18.12 6.01 -0.91
C GLU A 101 -18.07 7.55 -1.03
N LYS A 102 -18.07 8.25 0.11
CA LYS A 102 -18.15 9.72 0.16
C LYS A 102 -16.98 10.36 0.91
N HIS A 103 -16.35 9.62 1.79
CA HIS A 103 -15.28 10.09 2.66
C HIS A 103 -14.16 9.08 2.68
N ALA A 104 -12.93 9.55 2.86
CA ALA A 104 -11.77 8.71 3.05
C ALA A 104 -10.86 9.29 4.13
N VAL A 105 -10.08 8.44 4.78
CA VAL A 105 -9.01 8.81 5.71
C VAL A 105 -7.71 8.26 5.16
N PHE A 106 -6.68 9.07 5.11
CA PHE A 106 -5.36 8.71 4.61
C PHE A 106 -4.35 8.88 5.74
N GLN A 107 -3.62 7.84 6.05
CA GLN A 107 -2.65 7.81 7.15
C GLN A 107 -1.58 6.76 6.87
N PRO A 108 -0.39 6.85 7.49
CA PRO A 108 0.54 5.73 7.50
C PRO A 108 -0.07 4.49 8.17
N SER A 109 0.38 3.30 7.82
CA SER A 109 -0.05 2.07 8.50
C SER A 109 0.55 1.93 9.90
N HIS A 110 1.67 2.62 10.18
CA HIS A 110 2.35 2.56 11.48
C HIS A 110 1.63 3.37 12.58
N GLY A 111 1.85 2.96 13.83
CA GLY A 111 1.42 3.67 15.03
C GLY A 111 2.32 4.86 15.39
N SER A 112 2.25 5.28 16.67
CA SER A 112 2.92 6.48 17.20
C SER A 112 4.42 6.33 17.50
N ALA A 113 4.96 5.12 17.55
CA ALA A 113 6.38 4.81 17.84
C ALA A 113 6.95 5.65 19.00
N PRO A 114 6.42 5.49 20.23
CA PRO A 114 6.75 6.36 21.38
C PRO A 114 8.22 6.31 21.76
N ASP A 115 8.91 5.23 21.45
CA ASP A 115 10.34 4.98 21.70
C ASP A 115 11.27 5.90 20.89
N ILE A 116 10.81 6.41 19.73
CA ILE A 116 11.57 7.34 18.88
C ILE A 116 10.95 8.73 18.81
N ALA A 117 9.89 8.97 19.58
CA ALA A 117 9.20 10.26 19.58
C ALA A 117 10.14 11.42 19.98
N GLY A 118 10.11 12.51 19.23
CA GLY A 118 10.95 13.70 19.47
C GLY A 118 12.41 13.58 19.04
N GLN A 119 12.85 12.41 18.53
CA GLN A 119 14.25 12.20 18.11
C GLN A 119 14.54 12.63 16.66
N GLY A 120 13.52 12.99 15.89
CA GLY A 120 13.65 13.43 14.49
C GLY A 120 14.15 12.35 13.53
N MET A 121 13.97 11.06 13.87
CA MET A 121 14.49 9.94 13.09
C MET A 121 13.44 9.08 12.38
N ALA A 122 12.15 9.38 12.59
CA ALA A 122 11.07 8.66 11.93
C ALA A 122 11.11 8.89 10.40
N ASN A 123 10.90 7.82 9.64
CA ASN A 123 10.79 7.89 8.18
C ASN A 123 9.46 8.55 7.78
N PRO A 124 9.45 9.69 7.04
CA PRO A 124 8.22 10.37 6.67
C PRO A 124 7.56 9.82 5.39
N VAL A 125 8.19 8.85 4.72
CA VAL A 125 7.77 8.38 3.38
C VAL A 125 6.36 7.79 3.40
N ALA A 126 5.99 7.00 4.41
CA ALA A 126 4.63 6.45 4.52
C ALA A 126 3.56 7.55 4.57
N ALA A 127 3.78 8.65 5.32
CA ALA A 127 2.86 9.78 5.38
C ALA A 127 2.80 10.53 4.03
N ILE A 128 3.93 10.71 3.38
CA ILE A 128 4.02 11.35 2.05
C ILE A 128 3.28 10.50 1.01
N LEU A 129 3.48 9.18 0.99
CA LEU A 129 2.76 8.27 0.09
C LEU A 129 1.26 8.17 0.41
N SER A 130 0.85 8.29 1.68
CA SER A 130 -0.56 8.41 2.03
C SER A 130 -1.18 9.69 1.47
N THR A 131 -0.40 10.78 1.39
CA THR A 131 -0.82 12.01 0.71
C THR A 131 -0.95 11.81 -0.80
N VAL A 132 -0.06 11.01 -1.42
CA VAL A 132 -0.20 10.61 -2.83
C VAL A 132 -1.53 9.87 -3.06
N MET A 133 -1.88 8.91 -2.20
CA MET A 133 -3.17 8.22 -2.28
C MET A 133 -4.36 9.17 -2.13
N MET A 134 -4.26 10.17 -1.25
CA MET A 134 -5.29 11.20 -1.09
C MET A 134 -5.46 12.02 -2.37
N LEU A 135 -4.37 12.48 -2.97
CA LEU A 135 -4.41 13.26 -4.20
C LEU A 135 -4.98 12.45 -5.37
N ASP A 136 -4.66 11.16 -5.45
CA ASP A 136 -5.20 10.25 -6.45
C ASP A 136 -6.71 10.04 -6.25
N TRP A 137 -7.16 9.90 -5.02
CA TRP A 137 -8.58 9.76 -4.68
C TRP A 137 -9.41 11.02 -4.96
N LEU A 138 -8.83 12.22 -4.81
CA LEU A 138 -9.48 13.50 -5.11
C LEU A 138 -9.74 13.69 -6.62
N GLY A 139 -9.04 12.97 -7.48
CA GLY A 139 -9.35 12.87 -8.91
C GLY A 139 -8.42 13.65 -9.83
N ALA A 140 -8.88 13.89 -11.06
CA ALA A 140 -8.02 14.33 -12.17
C ALA A 140 -7.25 15.64 -11.93
N GLU A 141 -7.82 16.58 -11.19
CA GLU A 141 -7.18 17.89 -10.94
C GLU A 141 -5.91 17.77 -10.07
N THR A 142 -5.83 16.75 -9.23
CA THR A 142 -4.72 16.52 -8.30
C THR A 142 -3.76 15.42 -8.76
N GLN A 143 -4.11 14.68 -9.82
CA GLN A 143 -3.36 13.54 -10.34
C GLN A 143 -1.89 13.88 -10.69
N ARG A 144 -1.68 15.05 -11.29
CA ARG A 144 -0.31 15.51 -11.62
C ARG A 144 0.55 15.69 -10.35
N GLY A 145 -0.05 16.22 -9.28
CA GLY A 145 0.63 16.34 -7.99
C GLY A 145 0.98 14.99 -7.37
N ALA A 146 0.05 14.03 -7.42
CA ALA A 146 0.27 12.66 -6.96
C ALA A 146 1.47 12.03 -7.69
N THR A 147 1.50 12.09 -9.01
CA THR A 147 2.59 11.55 -9.84
C THR A 147 3.93 12.19 -9.51
N LEU A 148 3.99 13.53 -9.44
CA LEU A 148 5.23 14.25 -9.11
C LEU A 148 5.81 13.86 -7.75
N ILE A 149 4.97 13.75 -6.73
CA ILE A 149 5.41 13.34 -5.39
C ILE A 149 5.90 11.89 -5.41
N GLN A 150 5.18 10.99 -6.07
CA GLN A 150 5.56 9.58 -6.16
C GLN A 150 6.91 9.40 -6.88
N GLU A 151 7.12 10.08 -7.98
CA GLU A 151 8.39 10.04 -8.74
C GLU A 151 9.54 10.64 -7.93
N ALA A 152 9.31 11.73 -7.19
CA ALA A 152 10.30 12.33 -6.32
C ALA A 152 10.73 11.37 -5.19
N VAL A 153 9.79 10.68 -4.55
CA VAL A 153 10.08 9.65 -3.53
C VAL A 153 10.93 8.54 -4.14
N GLN A 154 10.57 8.03 -5.32
CA GLN A 154 11.33 6.98 -6.00
C GLN A 154 12.77 7.46 -6.34
N THR A 155 12.91 8.67 -6.82
CA THR A 155 14.21 9.27 -7.17
C THR A 155 15.11 9.40 -5.95
N VAL A 156 14.59 9.90 -4.84
CA VAL A 156 15.36 10.07 -3.59
C VAL A 156 15.78 8.72 -3.02
N LEU A 157 14.89 7.74 -2.98
CA LEU A 157 15.17 6.41 -2.42
C LEU A 157 16.11 5.56 -3.30
N ALA A 158 16.23 5.87 -4.59
CA ALA A 158 17.17 5.20 -5.49
C ALA A 158 18.64 5.45 -5.09
N ASP A 159 18.94 6.59 -4.48
CA ASP A 159 20.25 6.90 -3.91
C ASP A 159 20.34 6.34 -2.48
N SER A 160 21.27 5.41 -2.27
CA SER A 160 21.50 4.80 -0.96
C SER A 160 21.97 5.79 0.12
N GLY A 161 22.51 6.94 -0.25
CA GLY A 161 22.87 8.03 0.66
C GLY A 161 21.65 8.77 1.22
N ASN A 162 20.51 8.68 0.56
CA ASN A 162 19.28 9.36 0.92
C ASN A 162 18.28 8.42 1.65
N ARG A 163 18.72 7.77 2.70
CA ARG A 163 17.89 6.84 3.47
C ARG A 163 17.83 7.19 4.94
N THR A 164 16.69 6.96 5.54
CA THR A 164 16.48 7.04 6.99
C THR A 164 17.03 5.81 7.72
N HIS A 165 17.08 5.86 9.05
CA HIS A 165 17.67 4.81 9.89
C HIS A 165 17.02 3.43 9.69
N ASP A 166 15.70 3.38 9.54
CA ASP A 166 14.94 2.14 9.28
C ASP A 166 15.29 1.48 7.94
N LEU A 167 15.80 2.26 6.98
CA LEU A 167 16.29 1.79 5.68
C LEU A 167 17.81 1.61 5.64
N GLY A 168 18.48 1.64 6.80
CA GLY A 168 19.92 1.47 6.92
C GLY A 168 20.75 2.72 6.55
N GLY A 169 20.13 3.89 6.50
CA GLY A 169 20.79 5.18 6.26
C GLY A 169 20.93 6.01 7.53
N SER A 170 21.12 7.32 7.35
CA SER A 170 21.36 8.25 8.46
C SER A 170 20.53 9.53 8.40
N LEU A 171 19.66 9.70 7.40
CA LEU A 171 18.85 10.91 7.27
C LEU A 171 17.83 10.99 8.41
N SER A 172 17.70 12.20 8.95
CA SER A 172 16.59 12.56 9.84
C SER A 172 15.28 12.68 9.07
N THR A 173 14.17 12.74 9.80
CA THR A 173 12.84 13.00 9.25
C THR A 173 12.81 14.25 8.37
N THR A 174 13.44 15.35 8.84
CA THR A 174 13.47 16.62 8.13
C THR A 174 14.32 16.53 6.87
N GLU A 175 15.53 15.99 6.95
CA GLU A 175 16.42 15.85 5.78
C GLU A 175 15.81 14.99 4.67
N MET A 176 15.10 13.91 5.03
CA MET A 176 14.36 13.12 4.04
C MET A 176 13.23 13.92 3.39
N GLY A 177 12.48 14.69 4.16
CA GLY A 177 11.44 15.59 3.63
C GLY A 177 12.01 16.65 2.69
N ASP A 178 13.13 17.28 3.07
CA ASP A 178 13.81 18.31 2.28
C ASP A 178 14.36 17.73 0.97
N ALA A 179 14.93 16.52 0.99
CA ALA A 179 15.40 15.82 -0.21
C ALA A 179 14.26 15.57 -1.20
N ILE A 180 13.08 15.13 -0.72
CA ILE A 180 11.90 14.92 -1.57
C ILE A 180 11.40 16.24 -2.15
N ILE A 181 11.35 17.32 -1.36
CA ILE A 181 10.96 18.65 -1.83
C ILE A 181 11.95 19.15 -2.92
N ALA A 182 13.23 18.94 -2.74
CA ALA A 182 14.24 19.31 -3.74
C ALA A 182 14.03 18.53 -5.05
N ALA A 183 13.74 17.23 -4.99
CA ALA A 183 13.46 16.42 -6.15
C ALA A 183 12.20 16.90 -6.91
N ILE A 184 11.13 17.26 -6.20
CA ILE A 184 9.90 17.82 -6.80
C ILE A 184 10.21 19.13 -7.55
N LYS A 185 10.98 20.04 -6.93
CA LYS A 185 11.34 21.34 -7.53
C LYS A 185 12.17 21.16 -8.79
N SER A 186 13.14 20.24 -8.79
CA SER A 186 13.98 19.97 -9.96
C SER A 186 13.18 19.42 -11.14
N SER A 187 12.23 18.52 -10.89
CA SER A 187 11.35 17.97 -11.92
C SER A 187 10.38 19.01 -12.51
N SER A 188 9.96 19.99 -11.70
CA SER A 188 9.06 21.06 -12.15
C SER A 188 9.76 22.17 -12.97
N SER A 189 11.07 22.31 -12.83
CA SER A 189 11.86 23.35 -13.54
C SER A 189 12.33 22.93 -14.94
N GLY A 190 12.13 21.66 -15.30
CA GLY A 190 12.55 21.07 -16.59
C GLY A 190 11.42 20.96 -17.62
N GLN A 191 10.24 21.49 -17.32
CA GLN A 191 9.07 21.57 -18.21
C GLN A 191 8.73 23.03 -18.52
#